data_8b38c5bc378a49551d58ff442773b8ee
#
_entry.id   8b38c5bc378a49551d58ff442773b8ee
#
_cell.length_a   1.000
_cell.length_b   1.000
_cell.length_c   1.000
_cell.angle_alpha   90.00
_cell.angle_beta   90.00
_cell.angle_gamma   90.00
#
_symmetry.space_group_name_H-M   'P 1'
#
loop_
_entity.id
_entity.type
_entity.pdbx_description
1 polymer ?
#
loop_
_entity_poly.entity_id
_entity_poly.type
_entity_poly.pdbx_seq_one_letter_code
_entity_poly.pdbx_strand_id
1 'polypeptide(L)'
;MGALGAFQMDRFLWISPCLWYLILGYSVGFVVRHRGEKILSGLMACALMLVLGATGFTILKNSDIKSNLQKLRNPEYPLLSYSDYYALGVLDQVQSFLQDETGMSQEEYRVVSLGIDPAAALYHGFYCLDGYSNNYSLEYKHAFREVIAPALAESEYLRAYFDDWGNRCYLFGSECPGYYTIEKNGFYFQHLELDTKALRALGGDYLFSSAYIANSEELGLKLLREEPFETDDSYYRIFVYEVADE
;
A
#
# COMPACT_ATOMS: atom_id res chain seq x y z
N MET A 1 -3.73 6.20 27.21
CA MET A 1 -3.58 7.57 26.66
C MET A 1 -4.94 8.24 26.65
N GLY A 2 -5.06 9.55 27.01
CA GLY A 2 -6.36 10.25 26.93
C GLY A 2 -6.80 10.46 25.48
N ALA A 3 -8.10 10.68 25.25
CA ALA A 3 -8.71 10.83 23.92
C ALA A 3 -7.99 11.83 22.99
N LEU A 4 -7.31 12.83 23.55
CA LEU A 4 -6.51 13.79 22.78
C LEU A 4 -5.14 13.24 22.31
N GLY A 5 -4.64 12.17 22.91
CA GLY A 5 -3.37 11.55 22.50
C GLY A 5 -3.47 10.77 21.17
N ALA A 6 -4.68 10.37 20.78
CA ALA A 6 -4.96 9.72 19.49
C ALA A 6 -5.29 10.73 18.38
N PHE A 7 -5.42 12.02 18.71
CA PHE A 7 -5.80 13.05 17.76
C PHE A 7 -4.57 13.60 17.02
N GLN A 8 -4.49 13.33 15.74
CA GLN A 8 -3.38 13.78 14.89
C GLN A 8 -3.64 15.22 14.43
N MET A 9 -3.10 16.19 15.18
CA MET A 9 -3.20 17.63 14.87
C MET A 9 -2.55 18.00 13.52
N ASP A 10 -1.57 17.24 13.08
CA ASP A 10 -0.88 17.40 11.80
C ASP A 10 -1.82 17.22 10.59
N ARG A 11 -2.93 16.50 10.75
CA ARG A 11 -3.95 16.37 9.68
C ARG A 11 -4.58 17.70 9.29
N PHE A 12 -4.62 18.68 10.18
CA PHE A 12 -5.09 20.03 9.80
C PHE A 12 -4.15 20.71 8.80
N LEU A 13 -2.87 20.31 8.76
CA LEU A 13 -1.93 20.81 7.77
C LEU A 13 -2.27 20.37 6.34
N TRP A 14 -3.13 19.37 6.16
CA TRP A 14 -3.61 18.95 4.82
C TRP A 14 -4.46 20.03 4.13
N ILE A 15 -4.99 20.98 4.88
CA ILE A 15 -5.67 22.16 4.32
C ILE A 15 -4.64 23.19 3.79
N SER A 16 -3.41 23.13 4.25
CA SER A 16 -2.37 24.10 3.88
C SER A 16 -2.13 24.25 2.39
N PRO A 17 -2.13 23.20 1.54
CA PRO A 17 -1.99 23.37 0.09
C PRO A 17 -3.08 24.27 -0.51
N CYS A 18 -4.34 24.12 -0.08
CA CYS A 18 -5.43 24.96 -0.55
C CYS A 18 -5.20 26.43 -0.17
N LEU A 19 -4.74 26.69 1.06
CA LEU A 19 -4.42 28.03 1.52
C LEU A 19 -3.27 28.64 0.73
N TRP A 20 -2.23 27.86 0.41
CA TRP A 20 -1.11 28.29 -0.41
C TRP A 20 -1.54 28.67 -1.83
N TYR A 21 -2.43 27.91 -2.46
CA TYR A 21 -2.99 28.24 -3.78
C TYR A 21 -3.81 29.53 -3.73
N LEU A 22 -4.61 29.75 -2.69
CA LEU A 22 -5.36 31.00 -2.49
C LEU A 22 -4.43 32.19 -2.33
N ILE A 23 -3.38 32.08 -1.48
CA ILE A 23 -2.36 33.11 -1.28
C ILE A 23 -1.64 33.40 -2.59
N LEU A 24 -1.27 32.38 -3.35
CA LEU A 24 -0.64 32.52 -4.65
C LEU A 24 -1.53 33.30 -5.63
N GLY A 25 -2.80 32.87 -5.77
CA GLY A 25 -3.75 33.54 -6.64
C GLY A 25 -4.00 34.99 -6.26
N TYR A 26 -4.14 35.27 -4.95
CA TYR A 26 -4.28 36.63 -4.44
C TYR A 26 -3.02 37.49 -4.72
N SER A 27 -1.84 36.92 -4.50
CA SER A 27 -0.56 37.62 -4.73
C SER A 27 -0.37 37.98 -6.21
N VAL A 28 -0.70 37.06 -7.12
CA VAL A 28 -0.66 37.32 -8.57
C VAL A 28 -1.66 38.42 -8.93
N GLY A 29 -2.90 38.33 -8.46
CA GLY A 29 -3.93 39.34 -8.70
C GLY A 29 -3.53 40.72 -8.16
N PHE A 30 -2.88 40.76 -6.98
CA PHE A 30 -2.36 42.00 -6.40
C PHE A 30 -1.27 42.63 -7.29
N VAL A 31 -0.29 41.84 -7.75
CA VAL A 31 0.79 42.34 -8.63
C VAL A 31 0.21 42.90 -9.93
N VAL A 32 -0.75 42.18 -10.55
CA VAL A 32 -1.40 42.61 -11.80
C VAL A 32 -2.18 43.91 -11.59
N ARG A 33 -2.89 44.04 -10.48
CA ARG A 33 -3.70 45.24 -10.17
C ARG A 33 -2.86 46.49 -9.90
N HIS A 34 -1.71 46.32 -9.22
CA HIS A 34 -0.84 47.41 -8.82
C HIS A 34 0.40 47.57 -9.69
N ARG A 35 0.36 47.06 -10.94
CA ARG A 35 1.49 47.13 -11.89
C ARG A 35 1.99 48.54 -12.17
N GLY A 36 1.19 49.60 -11.89
CA GLY A 36 1.58 51.00 -12.02
C GLY A 36 2.45 51.52 -10.85
N GLU A 37 2.42 50.82 -9.71
CA GLU A 37 3.19 51.18 -8.50
C GLU A 37 4.50 50.38 -8.50
N LYS A 38 5.51 50.91 -9.19
CA LYS A 38 6.76 50.18 -9.51
C LYS A 38 7.44 49.54 -8.30
N ILE A 39 7.51 50.20 -7.16
CA ILE A 39 8.19 49.69 -5.94
C ILE A 39 7.37 48.52 -5.36
N LEU A 40 6.09 48.75 -5.12
CA LEU A 40 5.21 47.75 -4.47
C LEU A 40 5.04 46.53 -5.34
N SER A 41 4.77 46.73 -6.64
CA SER A 41 4.62 45.59 -7.57
C SER A 41 5.95 44.82 -7.76
N GLY A 42 7.08 45.53 -7.73
CA GLY A 42 8.42 44.89 -7.77
C GLY A 42 8.69 44.01 -6.54
N LEU A 43 8.40 44.50 -5.34
CA LEU A 43 8.57 43.71 -4.10
C LEU A 43 7.69 42.46 -4.09
N MET A 44 6.43 42.62 -4.51
CA MET A 44 5.49 41.47 -4.58
C MET A 44 5.91 40.46 -5.66
N ALA A 45 6.40 40.91 -6.79
CA ALA A 45 6.93 40.03 -7.83
C ALA A 45 8.17 39.24 -7.35
N CYS A 46 9.09 39.90 -6.62
CA CYS A 46 10.22 39.22 -6.00
C CYS A 46 9.76 38.16 -4.97
N ALA A 47 8.82 38.54 -4.08
CA ALA A 47 8.28 37.59 -3.10
C ALA A 47 7.63 36.41 -3.78
N LEU A 48 6.85 36.63 -4.84
CA LEU A 48 6.22 35.56 -5.64
C LEU A 48 7.27 34.64 -6.28
N MET A 49 8.32 35.21 -6.87
CA MET A 49 9.42 34.41 -7.44
C MET A 49 10.15 33.58 -6.40
N LEU A 50 10.36 34.14 -5.18
CA LEU A 50 10.96 33.38 -4.08
C LEU A 50 10.07 32.20 -3.64
N VAL A 51 8.76 32.42 -3.53
CA VAL A 51 7.80 31.35 -3.19
C VAL A 51 7.79 30.27 -4.27
N LEU A 52 7.71 30.66 -5.54
CA LEU A 52 7.74 29.71 -6.67
C LEU A 52 9.07 28.97 -6.74
N GLY A 53 10.18 29.65 -6.50
CA GLY A 53 11.51 29.03 -6.44
C GLY A 53 11.63 28.03 -5.29
N ALA A 54 11.16 28.39 -4.09
CA ALA A 54 11.14 27.52 -2.93
C ALA A 54 10.23 26.29 -3.17
N THR A 55 9.04 26.52 -3.75
CA THR A 55 8.12 25.42 -4.12
C THR A 55 8.76 24.51 -5.16
N GLY A 56 9.34 25.06 -6.21
CA GLY A 56 10.05 24.28 -7.24
C GLY A 56 11.21 23.46 -6.65
N PHE A 57 11.97 24.08 -5.73
CA PHE A 57 13.05 23.38 -5.02
C PHE A 57 12.52 22.23 -4.14
N THR A 58 11.42 22.46 -3.44
CA THR A 58 10.77 21.41 -2.62
C THR A 58 10.27 20.26 -3.49
N ILE A 59 9.63 20.56 -4.63
CA ILE A 59 9.17 19.57 -5.61
C ILE A 59 10.36 18.76 -6.13
N LEU A 60 11.46 19.41 -6.50
CA LEU A 60 12.66 18.74 -6.99
C LEU A 60 13.38 17.90 -5.92
N LYS A 61 13.23 18.27 -4.65
CA LYS A 61 13.72 17.45 -3.52
C LYS A 61 12.77 16.32 -3.12
N ASN A 62 11.50 16.39 -3.53
CA ASN A 62 10.54 15.32 -3.25
C ASN A 62 11.04 14.04 -3.92
N SER A 63 11.19 13.00 -3.13
CA SER A 63 11.72 11.71 -3.58
C SER A 63 10.88 11.13 -4.71
N ASP A 64 9.56 11.19 -4.62
CA ASP A 64 8.65 10.54 -5.57
C ASP A 64 8.70 11.20 -6.95
N ILE A 65 8.69 12.54 -7.02
CA ILE A 65 8.79 13.27 -8.29
C ILE A 65 10.16 13.06 -8.93
N LYS A 66 11.22 13.15 -8.12
CA LYS A 66 12.59 12.92 -8.59
C LYS A 66 12.75 11.49 -9.11
N SER A 67 12.20 10.53 -8.40
CA SER A 67 12.21 9.12 -8.72
C SER A 67 11.51 8.83 -10.05
N ASN A 68 10.31 9.35 -10.22
CA ASN A 68 9.55 9.21 -11.47
C ASN A 68 10.25 9.86 -12.65
N LEU A 69 10.86 11.05 -12.46
CA LEU A 69 11.67 11.70 -13.50
C LEU A 69 12.93 10.91 -13.85
N GLN A 70 13.56 10.27 -12.87
CA GLN A 70 14.73 9.42 -13.09
C GLN A 70 14.33 8.14 -13.83
N LYS A 71 13.22 7.50 -13.48
CA LYS A 71 12.73 6.31 -14.17
C LYS A 71 12.29 6.61 -15.61
N LEU A 72 11.73 7.78 -15.89
CA LEU A 72 11.44 8.24 -17.25
C LEU A 72 12.72 8.40 -18.11
N ARG A 73 13.84 8.77 -17.49
CA ARG A 73 15.12 8.94 -18.18
C ARG A 73 15.94 7.66 -18.26
N ASN A 74 15.81 6.82 -17.27
CA ASN A 74 16.47 5.53 -17.16
C ASN A 74 15.47 4.49 -16.64
N PRO A 75 14.88 3.66 -17.52
CA PRO A 75 13.91 2.62 -17.13
C PRO A 75 14.45 1.61 -16.10
N GLU A 76 15.78 1.41 -16.06
CA GLU A 76 16.44 0.51 -15.11
C GLU A 76 16.73 1.17 -13.75
N TYR A 77 16.27 2.41 -13.54
CA TYR A 77 16.47 3.09 -12.26
C TYR A 77 15.74 2.31 -11.14
N PRO A 78 16.43 1.94 -10.02
CA PRO A 78 15.94 1.02 -9.01
C PRO A 78 14.88 1.67 -8.10
N LEU A 79 13.76 2.05 -8.66
CA LEU A 79 12.62 2.60 -7.93
C LEU A 79 11.33 2.01 -8.46
N LEU A 80 10.48 1.64 -7.52
CA LEU A 80 9.11 1.22 -7.81
C LEU A 80 8.41 2.29 -8.65
N SER A 81 8.00 1.92 -9.85
CA SER A 81 7.03 2.70 -10.60
C SER A 81 5.63 2.42 -10.08
N TYR A 82 4.67 3.21 -10.52
CA TYR A 82 3.26 2.94 -10.23
C TYR A 82 2.82 1.54 -10.72
N SER A 83 3.26 1.15 -11.92
CA SER A 83 2.99 -0.18 -12.48
C SER A 83 3.60 -1.30 -11.65
N ASP A 84 4.82 -1.10 -11.13
CA ASP A 84 5.47 -2.10 -10.28
C ASP A 84 4.75 -2.26 -8.94
N TYR A 85 4.42 -1.11 -8.30
CA TYR A 85 3.74 -1.12 -7.00
C TYR A 85 2.37 -1.80 -7.06
N TYR A 86 1.60 -1.55 -8.12
CA TYR A 86 0.29 -2.17 -8.32
C TYR A 86 0.35 -3.52 -9.03
N ALA A 87 1.54 -4.06 -9.29
CA ALA A 87 1.75 -5.36 -9.93
C ALA A 87 0.95 -5.53 -11.24
N LEU A 88 0.90 -4.45 -12.06
CA LEU A 88 0.18 -4.48 -13.34
C LEU A 88 0.76 -5.59 -14.22
N GLY A 89 -0.12 -6.32 -14.89
CA GLY A 89 0.25 -7.48 -15.72
C GLY A 89 0.45 -8.78 -14.94
N VAL A 90 0.97 -8.74 -13.69
CA VAL A 90 1.09 -9.94 -12.86
C VAL A 90 -0.27 -10.32 -12.27
N LEU A 91 -0.98 -9.34 -11.68
CA LEU A 91 -2.32 -9.58 -11.14
C LEU A 91 -3.37 -9.83 -12.22
N ASP A 92 -3.18 -9.31 -13.44
CA ASP A 92 -4.02 -9.66 -14.59
C ASP A 92 -3.87 -11.15 -14.97
N GLN A 93 -2.65 -11.71 -14.88
CA GLN A 93 -2.43 -13.14 -15.07
C GLN A 93 -3.09 -13.97 -13.95
N VAL A 94 -2.99 -13.53 -12.69
CA VAL A 94 -3.64 -14.18 -11.55
C VAL A 94 -5.16 -14.20 -11.72
N GLN A 95 -5.73 -13.06 -12.12
CA GLN A 95 -7.17 -12.96 -12.38
C GLN A 95 -7.63 -13.93 -13.46
N SER A 96 -6.94 -13.95 -14.60
CA SER A 96 -7.26 -14.84 -15.73
C SER A 96 -7.14 -16.30 -15.31
N PHE A 97 -6.08 -16.64 -14.59
CA PHE A 97 -5.85 -18.00 -14.08
C PHE A 97 -6.98 -18.45 -13.14
N LEU A 98 -7.35 -17.64 -12.15
CA LEU A 98 -8.41 -17.99 -11.21
C LEU A 98 -9.77 -18.13 -11.91
N GLN A 99 -10.06 -17.28 -12.90
CA GLN A 99 -11.29 -17.39 -13.67
C GLN A 99 -11.32 -18.68 -14.52
N ASP A 100 -10.19 -19.05 -15.12
CA ASP A 100 -10.09 -20.27 -15.95
C ASP A 100 -10.18 -21.53 -15.09
N GLU A 101 -9.54 -21.56 -13.92
CA GLU A 101 -9.52 -22.72 -13.03
C GLU A 101 -10.84 -22.95 -12.28
N THR A 102 -11.49 -21.86 -11.84
CA THR A 102 -12.65 -21.97 -10.95
C THR A 102 -13.98 -21.66 -11.63
N GLY A 103 -13.95 -20.92 -12.76
CA GLY A 103 -15.14 -20.39 -13.41
C GLY A 103 -15.83 -19.26 -12.61
N MET A 104 -15.30 -18.87 -11.45
CA MET A 104 -15.87 -17.84 -10.57
C MET A 104 -15.44 -16.43 -11.00
N SER A 105 -16.34 -15.47 -10.84
CA SER A 105 -16.00 -14.05 -10.95
C SER A 105 -15.32 -13.54 -9.66
N GLN A 106 -14.59 -12.45 -9.74
CA GLN A 106 -13.90 -11.84 -8.59
C GLN A 106 -14.82 -11.49 -7.42
N GLU A 107 -16.13 -11.34 -7.67
CA GLU A 107 -17.13 -11.02 -6.64
C GLU A 107 -17.48 -12.22 -5.77
N GLU A 108 -17.21 -13.44 -6.25
CA GLU A 108 -17.63 -14.69 -5.61
C GLU A 108 -16.63 -15.21 -4.59
N TYR A 109 -15.39 -14.67 -4.57
CA TYR A 109 -14.36 -15.04 -3.61
C TYR A 109 -13.70 -13.83 -2.95
N ARG A 110 -13.00 -14.08 -1.85
CA ARG A 110 -12.26 -13.07 -1.08
C ARG A 110 -10.79 -13.43 -1.01
N VAL A 111 -9.96 -12.40 -1.11
CA VAL A 111 -8.51 -12.56 -1.10
C VAL A 111 -7.86 -11.82 0.06
N VAL A 112 -6.67 -12.27 0.43
CA VAL A 112 -5.75 -11.57 1.33
C VAL A 112 -4.36 -11.54 0.70
N SER A 113 -3.56 -10.55 1.07
CA SER A 113 -2.24 -10.30 0.48
C SER A 113 -1.13 -10.44 1.52
N LEU A 114 -0.04 -11.12 1.17
CA LEU A 114 1.15 -11.26 2.00
C LEU A 114 2.39 -10.82 1.23
N GLY A 115 3.11 -9.81 1.75
CA GLY A 115 4.29 -9.27 1.08
C GLY A 115 4.00 -8.43 -0.16
N ILE A 116 2.74 -8.10 -0.41
CA ILE A 116 2.27 -7.12 -1.40
C ILE A 116 1.20 -6.26 -0.74
N ASP A 117 1.17 -4.95 -1.06
CA ASP A 117 0.14 -4.07 -0.51
C ASP A 117 -1.24 -4.52 -1.03
N PRO A 118 -2.24 -4.75 -0.14
CA PRO A 118 -3.60 -5.09 -0.56
C PRO A 118 -4.23 -4.11 -1.53
N ALA A 119 -3.77 -2.85 -1.55
CA ALA A 119 -4.19 -1.87 -2.53
C ALA A 119 -3.92 -2.30 -3.98
N ALA A 120 -2.92 -3.16 -4.22
CA ALA A 120 -2.64 -3.71 -5.53
C ALA A 120 -3.77 -4.66 -5.98
N ALA A 121 -4.17 -5.60 -5.13
CA ALA A 121 -5.29 -6.50 -5.42
C ALA A 121 -6.61 -5.73 -5.55
N LEU A 122 -6.88 -4.75 -4.68
CA LEU A 122 -8.05 -3.87 -4.78
C LEU A 122 -8.08 -3.08 -6.09
N TYR A 123 -6.93 -2.60 -6.57
CA TYR A 123 -6.82 -1.88 -7.85
C TYR A 123 -7.24 -2.75 -9.04
N HIS A 124 -6.95 -4.05 -8.98
CA HIS A 124 -7.36 -5.04 -9.97
C HIS A 124 -8.79 -5.58 -9.79
N GLY A 125 -9.55 -5.03 -8.85
CA GLY A 125 -10.95 -5.38 -8.64
C GLY A 125 -11.19 -6.61 -7.76
N PHE A 126 -10.16 -7.15 -7.11
CA PHE A 126 -10.33 -8.23 -6.14
C PHE A 126 -11.01 -7.72 -4.86
N TYR A 127 -11.84 -8.54 -4.27
CA TYR A 127 -12.49 -8.27 -2.99
C TYR A 127 -11.57 -8.71 -1.85
N CYS A 128 -10.90 -7.75 -1.23
CA CYS A 128 -9.90 -8.01 -0.21
C CYS A 128 -10.50 -7.97 1.20
N LEU A 129 -10.09 -8.91 2.05
CA LEU A 129 -10.37 -8.88 3.49
C LEU A 129 -9.38 -8.00 4.24
N ASP A 130 -8.20 -7.80 3.69
CA ASP A 130 -7.14 -6.99 4.24
C ASP A 130 -7.09 -5.58 3.65
N GLY A 131 -6.32 -4.69 4.26
CA GLY A 131 -6.12 -3.34 3.76
C GLY A 131 -6.05 -2.28 4.85
N TYR A 132 -6.11 -1.03 4.39
CA TYR A 132 -6.17 0.15 5.24
C TYR A 132 -7.52 0.85 5.09
N SER A 133 -8.35 0.82 6.14
CA SER A 133 -9.65 1.47 6.12
C SER A 133 -9.99 2.10 7.47
N ASN A 134 -10.44 3.35 7.45
CA ASN A 134 -10.95 4.02 8.65
C ASN A 134 -12.34 3.51 9.07
N ASN A 135 -12.97 2.67 8.26
CA ASN A 135 -14.34 2.19 8.46
C ASN A 135 -14.40 0.74 8.97
N TYR A 136 -13.29 0.11 9.28
CA TYR A 136 -13.33 -1.20 9.93
C TYR A 136 -14.04 -1.11 11.26
N SER A 137 -15.05 -1.98 11.48
CA SER A 137 -15.66 -2.13 12.78
C SER A 137 -14.67 -2.75 13.76
N LEU A 138 -14.83 -2.47 15.04
CA LEU A 138 -13.96 -3.06 16.06
C LEU A 138 -14.11 -4.60 16.10
N GLU A 139 -15.32 -5.09 15.84
CA GLU A 139 -15.60 -6.52 15.70
C GLU A 139 -14.79 -7.14 14.58
N TYR A 140 -14.79 -6.52 13.39
CA TYR A 140 -13.97 -6.99 12.26
C TYR A 140 -12.48 -6.96 12.58
N LYS A 141 -12.01 -5.87 13.20
CA LYS A 141 -10.61 -5.73 13.60
C LYS A 141 -10.18 -6.85 14.56
N HIS A 142 -11.03 -7.21 15.52
CA HIS A 142 -10.75 -8.30 16.45
C HIS A 142 -10.77 -9.66 15.74
N ALA A 143 -11.74 -9.89 14.84
CA ALA A 143 -11.78 -11.12 14.08
C ALA A 143 -10.55 -11.29 13.16
N PHE A 144 -10.13 -10.20 12.49
CA PHE A 144 -8.91 -10.22 11.68
C PHE A 144 -7.64 -10.44 12.53
N ARG A 145 -7.65 -9.94 13.78
CA ARG A 145 -6.54 -10.17 14.72
C ARG A 145 -6.31 -11.65 15.01
N GLU A 146 -7.36 -12.46 15.07
CA GLU A 146 -7.22 -13.92 15.27
C GLU A 146 -6.44 -14.56 14.11
N VAL A 147 -6.65 -14.09 12.88
CA VAL A 147 -5.92 -14.59 11.69
C VAL A 147 -4.41 -14.45 11.86
N ILE A 148 -3.96 -13.32 12.40
CA ILE A 148 -2.53 -13.00 12.56
C ILE A 148 -2.03 -13.17 13.99
N ALA A 149 -2.86 -13.67 14.91
CA ALA A 149 -2.51 -13.84 16.32
C ALA A 149 -1.20 -14.62 16.54
N PRO A 150 -0.90 -15.71 15.80
CA PRO A 150 0.36 -16.41 15.92
C PRO A 150 1.58 -15.51 15.61
N ALA A 151 1.56 -14.76 14.53
CA ALA A 151 2.65 -13.83 14.16
C ALA A 151 2.78 -12.68 15.16
N LEU A 152 1.67 -12.19 15.74
CA LEU A 152 1.69 -11.15 16.77
C LEU A 152 2.27 -11.67 18.10
N ALA A 153 2.16 -12.97 18.38
CA ALA A 153 2.75 -13.57 19.57
C ALA A 153 4.29 -13.60 19.49
N GLU A 154 4.83 -13.84 18.30
CA GLU A 154 6.27 -13.92 18.06
C GLU A 154 6.95 -12.55 17.95
N SER A 155 6.21 -11.47 17.65
CA SER A 155 6.78 -10.14 17.41
C SER A 155 6.05 -9.03 18.15
N GLU A 156 6.73 -8.45 19.16
CA GLU A 156 6.22 -7.28 19.87
C GLU A 156 6.05 -6.07 18.95
N TYR A 157 6.92 -5.93 17.97
CA TYR A 157 6.82 -4.87 16.95
C TYR A 157 5.54 -5.01 16.11
N LEU A 158 5.24 -6.21 15.60
CA LEU A 158 4.03 -6.46 14.82
C LEU A 158 2.78 -6.29 15.68
N ARG A 159 2.82 -6.75 16.93
CA ARG A 159 1.71 -6.56 17.88
C ARG A 159 1.41 -5.09 18.12
N ALA A 160 2.41 -4.28 18.46
CA ALA A 160 2.24 -2.85 18.64
C ALA A 160 1.76 -2.17 17.35
N TYR A 161 2.34 -2.56 16.21
CA TYR A 161 1.95 -2.03 14.91
C TYR A 161 0.47 -2.31 14.55
N PHE A 162 -0.04 -3.48 14.91
CA PHE A 162 -1.44 -3.83 14.66
C PHE A 162 -2.38 -3.29 15.74
N ASP A 163 -2.07 -3.49 17.02
CA ASP A 163 -2.96 -3.20 18.14
C ASP A 163 -3.12 -1.69 18.40
N ASP A 164 -2.06 -0.90 18.16
CA ASP A 164 -2.10 0.56 18.38
C ASP A 164 -2.86 1.33 17.27
N TRP A 165 -3.20 0.66 16.15
CA TRP A 165 -3.83 1.30 14.99
C TRP A 165 -5.12 0.58 14.57
N GLY A 166 -6.26 1.23 14.70
CA GLY A 166 -7.57 0.66 14.41
C GLY A 166 -7.87 0.39 12.93
N ASN A 167 -7.14 1.00 12.02
CA ASN A 167 -7.46 1.05 10.58
C ASN A 167 -6.56 0.16 9.69
N ARG A 168 -5.71 -0.66 10.29
CA ARG A 168 -4.80 -1.57 9.59
C ARG A 168 -5.23 -3.02 9.79
N CYS A 169 -5.53 -3.70 8.71
CA CYS A 169 -5.73 -5.15 8.66
C CYS A 169 -4.81 -5.69 7.57
N TYR A 170 -3.58 -6.05 7.94
CA TYR A 170 -2.58 -6.61 7.02
C TYR A 170 -2.13 -7.97 7.51
N LEU A 171 -1.81 -8.88 6.59
CA LEU A 171 -1.10 -10.10 6.92
C LEU A 171 0.39 -9.80 7.13
N PHE A 172 0.97 -10.43 8.11
CA PHE A 172 2.37 -10.33 8.45
C PHE A 172 2.94 -11.72 8.70
N GLY A 173 4.24 -11.90 8.39
CA GLY A 173 5.04 -13.00 8.89
C GLY A 173 6.12 -12.47 9.84
N SER A 174 6.38 -13.14 10.94
CA SER A 174 7.41 -12.75 11.92
C SER A 174 8.82 -12.77 11.32
N GLU A 175 9.06 -13.63 10.31
CA GLU A 175 10.33 -13.73 9.59
C GLU A 175 10.66 -12.49 8.76
N CYS A 176 9.65 -11.63 8.46
CA CYS A 176 9.83 -10.40 7.70
C CYS A 176 9.11 -9.23 8.37
N PRO A 177 9.45 -8.88 9.63
CA PRO A 177 8.77 -7.83 10.35
C PRO A 177 9.08 -6.45 9.73
N GLY A 178 8.03 -5.68 9.44
CA GLY A 178 8.15 -4.32 8.96
C GLY A 178 8.19 -4.15 7.45
N TYR A 179 8.10 -5.21 6.67
CA TYR A 179 7.98 -5.14 5.21
C TYR A 179 6.59 -5.56 4.76
N TYR A 180 5.86 -4.62 4.14
CA TYR A 180 4.58 -4.91 3.47
C TYR A 180 4.78 -5.42 2.06
N THR A 181 5.94 -5.11 1.47
CA THR A 181 6.25 -5.40 0.08
C THR A 181 7.55 -6.18 0.03
N ILE A 182 7.50 -7.37 -0.54
CA ILE A 182 8.63 -8.26 -0.73
C ILE A 182 8.87 -8.38 -2.23
N GLU A 183 9.99 -7.84 -2.70
CA GLU A 183 10.40 -7.95 -4.10
C GLU A 183 10.77 -9.40 -4.48
N LYS A 184 10.81 -9.70 -5.78
CA LYS A 184 11.19 -11.03 -6.31
C LYS A 184 12.69 -11.31 -6.14
N ASN A 185 13.21 -11.35 -4.91
CA ASN A 185 14.63 -11.47 -4.57
C ASN A 185 15.06 -12.85 -4.06
N GLY A 186 14.17 -13.83 -4.14
CA GLY A 186 14.45 -15.18 -3.62
C GLY A 186 14.09 -15.40 -2.15
N PHE A 187 13.55 -14.39 -1.44
CA PHE A 187 13.00 -14.57 -0.10
C PHE A 187 11.82 -15.56 -0.13
N TYR A 188 11.70 -16.38 0.91
CA TYR A 188 10.57 -17.25 1.16
C TYR A 188 10.32 -17.35 2.66
N PHE A 189 9.09 -17.60 3.05
CA PHE A 189 8.73 -17.90 4.43
C PHE A 189 9.06 -19.37 4.72
N GLN A 190 9.95 -19.59 5.65
CA GLN A 190 10.28 -20.94 6.09
C GLN A 190 9.20 -21.47 7.04
N HIS A 191 8.71 -20.62 7.92
CA HIS A 191 7.70 -20.92 8.91
C HIS A 191 6.77 -19.73 9.11
N LEU A 192 5.79 -19.58 8.20
CA LEU A 192 4.76 -18.56 8.33
C LEU A 192 3.82 -18.91 9.49
N GLU A 193 3.57 -17.94 10.37
CA GLU A 193 2.61 -18.07 11.46
C GLU A 193 1.28 -17.40 11.07
N LEU A 194 0.27 -18.22 10.78
CA LEU A 194 -1.05 -17.78 10.35
C LEU A 194 -2.13 -18.74 10.84
N ASP A 195 -3.23 -18.20 11.36
CA ASP A 195 -4.44 -18.98 11.62
C ASP A 195 -5.35 -18.96 10.38
N THR A 196 -5.22 -20.00 9.56
CA THR A 196 -6.01 -20.15 8.32
C THR A 196 -7.45 -20.49 8.60
N LYS A 197 -7.79 -21.10 9.75
CA LYS A 197 -9.17 -21.38 10.14
C LYS A 197 -9.89 -20.06 10.46
N ALA A 198 -9.24 -19.18 11.19
CA ALA A 198 -9.76 -17.82 11.41
C ALA A 198 -9.91 -17.05 10.09
N LEU A 199 -8.96 -17.19 9.16
CA LEU A 199 -9.04 -16.60 7.83
C LEU A 199 -10.25 -17.14 7.05
N ARG A 200 -10.45 -18.46 7.07
CA ARG A 200 -11.61 -19.11 6.41
C ARG A 200 -12.93 -18.67 7.04
N ALA A 201 -12.97 -18.54 8.35
CA ALA A 201 -14.15 -18.05 9.08
C ALA A 201 -14.51 -16.59 8.72
N LEU A 202 -13.54 -15.77 8.33
CA LEU A 202 -13.77 -14.43 7.76
C LEU A 202 -14.19 -14.45 6.29
N GLY A 203 -14.23 -15.63 5.66
CA GLY A 203 -14.56 -15.80 4.24
C GLY A 203 -13.37 -15.66 3.29
N GLY A 204 -12.13 -15.85 3.78
CA GLY A 204 -10.94 -15.84 2.93
C GLY A 204 -10.82 -17.11 2.12
N ASP A 205 -10.78 -16.98 0.80
CA ASP A 205 -10.70 -18.10 -0.14
C ASP A 205 -9.28 -18.27 -0.70
N TYR A 206 -8.60 -17.16 -0.98
CA TYR A 206 -7.25 -17.18 -1.55
C TYR A 206 -6.30 -16.24 -0.81
N LEU A 207 -5.03 -16.68 -0.75
CA LEU A 207 -3.92 -15.87 -0.27
C LEU A 207 -2.96 -15.62 -1.45
N PHE A 208 -2.71 -14.33 -1.74
CA PHE A 208 -1.72 -13.89 -2.71
C PHE A 208 -0.44 -13.54 -1.97
N SER A 209 0.61 -14.30 -2.19
CA SER A 209 1.90 -14.08 -1.54
C SER A 209 2.98 -13.72 -2.54
N SER A 210 3.74 -12.67 -2.26
CA SER A 210 4.93 -12.33 -3.06
C SER A 210 6.14 -13.23 -2.75
N ALA A 211 6.04 -14.08 -1.72
CA ALA A 211 7.06 -15.02 -1.33
C ALA A 211 6.48 -16.44 -1.24
N TYR A 212 7.29 -17.44 -1.57
CA TYR A 212 6.92 -18.84 -1.37
C TYR A 212 6.76 -19.13 0.14
N ILE A 213 5.79 -19.97 0.49
CA ILE A 213 5.50 -20.38 1.87
C ILE A 213 5.85 -21.87 2.00
N ALA A 214 6.96 -22.17 2.69
CA ALA A 214 7.46 -23.53 2.76
C ALA A 214 6.58 -24.48 3.62
N ASN A 215 5.94 -23.93 4.66
CA ASN A 215 5.03 -24.68 5.53
C ASN A 215 3.55 -24.54 5.13
N SER A 216 3.26 -24.24 3.86
CA SER A 216 1.88 -24.00 3.38
C SER A 216 0.95 -25.18 3.64
N GLU A 217 1.41 -26.43 3.44
CA GLU A 217 0.61 -27.63 3.69
C GLU A 217 0.21 -27.78 5.17
N GLU A 218 1.12 -27.45 6.09
CA GLU A 218 0.86 -27.49 7.54
C GLU A 218 -0.20 -26.46 7.94
N LEU A 219 -0.26 -25.35 7.21
CA LEU A 219 -1.25 -24.29 7.40
C LEU A 219 -2.58 -24.56 6.68
N GLY A 220 -2.71 -25.66 5.92
CA GLY A 220 -3.88 -25.90 5.09
C GLY A 220 -3.99 -24.90 3.92
N LEU A 221 -2.86 -24.42 3.42
CA LEU A 221 -2.75 -23.58 2.24
C LEU A 221 -2.32 -24.43 1.05
N LYS A 222 -3.19 -24.61 0.08
CA LYS A 222 -2.89 -25.36 -1.13
C LYS A 222 -2.35 -24.44 -2.21
N LEU A 223 -1.08 -24.62 -2.58
CA LEU A 223 -0.50 -23.91 -3.71
C LEU A 223 -1.18 -24.34 -5.02
N LEU A 224 -1.78 -23.39 -5.75
CA LEU A 224 -2.51 -23.70 -6.98
C LEU A 224 -1.60 -23.91 -8.18
N ARG A 225 -0.40 -23.34 -8.17
CA ARG A 225 0.59 -23.44 -9.23
C ARG A 225 1.99 -23.41 -8.63
N GLU A 226 2.87 -24.35 -9.03
CA GLU A 226 4.24 -24.43 -8.53
C GLU A 226 5.07 -23.19 -8.88
N GLU A 227 4.92 -22.71 -10.12
CA GLU A 227 5.62 -21.53 -10.59
C GLU A 227 4.84 -20.25 -10.24
N PRO A 228 5.50 -19.19 -9.73
CA PRO A 228 4.82 -17.94 -9.44
C PRO A 228 4.35 -17.24 -10.72
N PHE A 229 3.39 -16.35 -10.57
CA PHE A 229 3.03 -15.38 -11.59
C PHE A 229 4.05 -14.24 -11.54
N GLU A 230 4.73 -13.98 -12.65
CA GLU A 230 5.69 -12.89 -12.77
C GLU A 230 5.88 -12.51 -14.24
N THR A 231 6.42 -11.31 -14.48
CA THR A 231 6.94 -10.88 -15.78
C THR A 231 8.43 -10.55 -15.63
N ASP A 232 9.17 -10.47 -16.72
CA ASP A 232 10.63 -10.21 -16.69
C ASP A 232 10.96 -8.94 -15.92
N ASP A 233 10.14 -7.91 -16.07
CA ASP A 233 10.27 -6.57 -15.48
C ASP A 233 9.44 -6.34 -14.23
N SER A 234 8.64 -7.32 -13.78
CA SER A 234 7.82 -7.17 -12.58
C SER A 234 8.66 -7.05 -11.31
N TYR A 235 8.24 -6.16 -10.40
CA TYR A 235 8.83 -6.03 -9.07
C TYR A 235 8.46 -7.22 -8.17
N TYR A 236 7.22 -7.68 -8.28
CA TYR A 236 6.70 -8.82 -7.54
C TYR A 236 6.69 -10.07 -8.40
N ARG A 237 6.74 -11.21 -7.72
CA ARG A 237 6.19 -12.48 -8.16
C ARG A 237 5.04 -12.83 -7.22
N ILE A 238 4.02 -13.53 -7.69
CA ILE A 238 2.85 -13.85 -6.87
C ILE A 238 2.61 -15.35 -6.91
N PHE A 239 2.61 -15.96 -5.73
CA PHE A 239 2.13 -17.31 -5.48
C PHE A 239 0.67 -17.23 -5.03
N VAL A 240 -0.18 -18.07 -5.58
CA VAL A 240 -1.60 -18.14 -5.24
C VAL A 240 -1.87 -19.40 -4.46
N TYR A 241 -2.36 -19.22 -3.24
CA TYR A 241 -2.75 -20.32 -2.36
C TYR A 241 -4.26 -20.30 -2.16
N GLU A 242 -4.88 -21.48 -2.26
CA GLU A 242 -6.26 -21.72 -1.84
C GLU A 242 -6.27 -22.03 -0.35
N VAL A 243 -7.16 -21.39 0.40
CA VAL A 243 -7.37 -21.70 1.82
C VAL A 243 -8.29 -22.90 1.93
N ALA A 244 -7.80 -23.99 2.49
CA ALA A 244 -8.56 -25.24 2.56
C ALA A 244 -9.85 -25.05 3.37
N ASP A 245 -10.92 -25.70 2.92
CA ASP A 245 -12.09 -25.98 3.74
C ASP A 245 -11.70 -27.05 4.78
N GLU A 246 -12.22 -26.94 6.00
CA GLU A 246 -11.99 -27.93 7.07
C GLU A 246 -12.52 -29.33 6.70
#